data_b8f1f1580811a24f9e05cc592276940d
#
_entry.id   b8f1f1580811a24f9e05cc592276940d
#
_cell.length_a   1.000
_cell.length_b   1.000
_cell.length_c   1.000
_cell.angle_alpha   90.00
_cell.angle_beta   90.00
_cell.angle_gamma   90.00
#
_symmetry.space_group_name_H-M   'P 1'
#
loop_
_entity.id
_entity.type
_entity.pdbx_description
1 polymer ?
#
loop_
_entity_poly.entity_id
_entity_poly.type
_entity_poly.pdbx_seq_one_letter_code
_entity_poly.pdbx_strand_id
1 'polypeptide(L)'
;MKCTQGDFAKIIHSVNPSNIGRVVKVVEYIGKFEANEQFEAHGMTCTCPVHDHYWWIQGDDIDIQLGPSPKAYIADTWLEPIKPEEEDIKETAEKELDMFL
;
A
#
# COMPACT_ATOMS: atom_id res chain seq x y z
N MET A 1 10.91 4.31 5.36
CA MET A 1 9.67 3.75 4.78
C MET A 1 9.19 4.61 3.64
N LYS A 2 8.61 3.99 2.64
CA LYS A 2 8.09 4.71 1.48
C LYS A 2 6.68 5.25 1.71
N CYS A 3 5.85 4.48 2.42
CA CYS A 3 4.45 4.82 2.60
C CYS A 3 4.17 5.47 3.95
N THR A 4 3.04 6.16 4.01
CA THR A 4 2.53 6.78 5.23
C THR A 4 1.06 6.41 5.35
N GLN A 5 0.57 6.32 6.56
CA GLN A 5 -0.83 6.01 6.80
C GLN A 5 -1.72 7.01 6.05
N GLY A 6 -2.70 6.49 5.34
CA GLY A 6 -3.60 7.29 4.54
C GLY A 6 -3.21 7.42 3.07
N ASP A 7 -2.00 7.02 2.71
CA ASP A 7 -1.56 7.07 1.32
C ASP A 7 -2.34 6.09 0.45
N PHE A 8 -2.43 6.42 -0.83
CA PHE A 8 -2.76 5.42 -1.84
C PHE A 8 -1.46 4.90 -2.43
N ALA A 9 -1.41 3.64 -2.74
CA ALA A 9 -0.19 3.03 -3.25
C ALA A 9 -0.52 1.96 -4.27
N LYS A 10 0.43 1.74 -5.18
CA LYS A 10 0.34 0.67 -6.17
C LYS A 10 1.17 -0.50 -5.70
N ILE A 11 0.61 -1.69 -5.80
CA ILE A 11 1.35 -2.91 -5.47
C ILE A 11 2.30 -3.22 -6.60
N ILE A 12 3.59 -3.23 -6.31
CA ILE A 12 4.62 -3.50 -7.31
C ILE A 12 5.24 -4.89 -7.17
N HIS A 13 4.98 -5.55 -6.05
CA HIS A 13 5.42 -6.92 -5.82
C HIS A 13 4.43 -7.58 -4.87
N SER A 14 4.23 -8.88 -5.02
CA SER A 14 3.29 -9.62 -4.17
C SER A 14 3.57 -11.11 -4.26
N VAL A 15 3.24 -11.82 -3.17
CA VAL A 15 3.26 -13.29 -3.17
C VAL A 15 2.24 -13.82 -4.17
N ASN A 16 1.14 -13.10 -4.33
CA ASN A 16 0.11 -13.42 -5.32
C ASN A 16 0.26 -12.45 -6.49
N PRO A 17 0.79 -12.89 -7.63
CA PRO A 17 1.06 -11.98 -8.75
C PRO A 17 -0.17 -11.23 -9.26
N SER A 18 -1.37 -11.77 -9.05
CA SER A 18 -2.61 -11.11 -9.47
C SER A 18 -2.83 -9.77 -8.78
N ASN A 19 -2.15 -9.54 -7.66
CA ASN A 19 -2.28 -8.28 -6.93
C ASN A 19 -1.39 -7.17 -7.51
N ILE A 20 -0.39 -7.54 -8.30
CA ILE A 20 0.55 -6.55 -8.83
C ILE A 20 -0.19 -5.61 -9.77
N GLY A 21 0.01 -4.30 -9.56
CA GLY A 21 -0.64 -3.27 -10.34
C GLY A 21 -1.91 -2.73 -9.71
N ARG A 22 -2.41 -3.35 -8.64
CA ARG A 22 -3.60 -2.85 -7.95
C ARG A 22 -3.25 -1.62 -7.13
N VAL A 23 -4.20 -0.69 -7.08
CA VAL A 23 -4.07 0.50 -6.24
C VAL A 23 -4.85 0.25 -4.96
N VAL A 24 -4.20 0.47 -3.84
CA VAL A 24 -4.78 0.21 -2.52
C VAL A 24 -4.58 1.40 -1.61
N LYS A 25 -5.34 1.44 -0.53
CA LYS A 25 -5.16 2.45 0.50
C LYS A 25 -4.33 1.86 1.64
N VAL A 26 -3.33 2.61 2.09
CA VAL A 26 -2.49 2.23 3.22
C VAL A 26 -3.21 2.70 4.48
N VAL A 27 -3.68 1.76 5.29
CA VAL A 27 -4.58 2.11 6.40
C VAL A 27 -3.94 2.10 7.77
N GLU A 28 -3.04 1.16 8.04
CA GLU A 28 -2.47 1.03 9.38
C GLU A 28 -1.08 0.44 9.34
N TYR A 29 -0.18 1.02 10.12
CA TYR A 29 1.16 0.47 10.28
C TYR A 29 1.10 -0.71 11.25
N ILE A 30 1.69 -1.82 10.85
CA ILE A 30 1.71 -3.03 11.66
C ILE A 30 2.99 -3.12 12.49
N GLY A 31 4.14 -2.96 11.84
CA GLY A 31 5.42 -3.08 12.51
C GLY A 31 6.51 -3.51 11.55
N LYS A 32 7.71 -3.66 12.10
CA LYS A 32 8.86 -4.14 11.36
C LYS A 32 9.14 -5.58 11.76
N PHE A 33 9.28 -6.45 10.78
CA PHE A 33 9.47 -7.89 11.00
C PHE A 33 10.60 -8.44 10.15
N GLU A 34 11.17 -9.54 10.61
CA GLU A 34 12.17 -10.28 9.87
C GLU A 34 11.51 -11.25 8.89
N ALA A 35 12.27 -11.70 7.91
CA ALA A 35 11.78 -12.71 6.98
C ALA A 35 11.37 -13.98 7.77
N ASN A 36 10.20 -14.51 7.42
CA ASN A 36 9.60 -15.69 8.06
C ASN A 36 9.10 -15.47 9.49
N GLU A 37 9.16 -14.26 9.98
CA GLU A 37 8.58 -13.93 11.26
C GLU A 37 7.07 -13.92 11.12
N GLN A 38 6.35 -14.24 12.22
CA GLN A 38 4.89 -14.29 12.21
C GLN A 38 4.32 -13.27 13.18
N PHE A 39 3.14 -12.76 12.84
CA PHE A 39 2.38 -11.95 13.78
C PHE A 39 0.91 -12.32 13.67
N GLU A 40 0.16 -12.01 14.71
CA GLU A 40 -1.28 -12.27 14.73
C GLU A 40 -2.03 -10.97 14.65
N ALA A 41 -3.03 -10.93 13.78
CA ALA A 41 -3.90 -9.77 13.65
C ALA A 41 -5.24 -10.22 13.10
N HIS A 42 -6.30 -9.62 13.62
CA HIS A 42 -7.67 -9.90 13.18
C HIS A 42 -8.01 -11.39 13.17
N GLY A 43 -7.49 -12.13 14.14
CA GLY A 43 -7.77 -13.55 14.28
C GLY A 43 -6.98 -14.44 13.32
N MET A 44 -6.02 -13.89 12.60
CA MET A 44 -5.20 -14.64 11.65
C MET A 44 -3.74 -14.58 12.01
N THR A 45 -3.01 -15.66 11.70
CA THR A 45 -1.56 -15.68 11.80
C THR A 45 -1.00 -15.30 10.43
N CYS A 46 -0.18 -14.27 10.42
CA CYS A 46 0.42 -13.75 9.19
C CYS A 46 1.92 -14.02 9.19
N THR A 47 2.43 -14.51 8.07
CA THR A 47 3.85 -14.77 7.91
C THR A 47 4.45 -13.69 7.01
N CYS A 48 5.56 -13.12 7.46
CA CYS A 48 6.24 -12.06 6.71
C CYS A 48 7.23 -12.67 5.73
N PRO A 49 7.05 -12.45 4.42
CA PRO A 49 7.92 -13.06 3.43
C PRO A 49 9.31 -12.44 3.37
N VAL A 50 9.45 -11.20 3.77
CA VAL A 50 10.74 -10.49 3.72
C VAL A 50 10.94 -9.63 4.97
N HIS A 51 12.18 -9.25 5.23
CA HIS A 51 12.51 -8.30 6.30
C HIS A 51 12.11 -6.91 5.85
N ASP A 52 11.09 -6.35 6.47
CA ASP A 52 10.57 -5.03 6.09
C ASP A 52 9.60 -4.50 7.12
N HIS A 53 9.15 -3.27 6.91
CA HIS A 53 8.00 -2.72 7.60
C HIS A 53 6.75 -3.22 6.89
N TYR A 54 5.68 -3.44 7.65
CA TYR A 54 4.44 -3.98 7.09
C TYR A 54 3.26 -3.06 7.37
N TRP A 55 2.35 -3.05 6.43
CA TRP A 55 1.15 -2.22 6.46
C TRP A 55 -0.09 -3.05 6.21
N TRP A 56 -1.16 -2.70 6.89
CA TRP A 56 -2.50 -3.11 6.46
C TRP A 56 -2.90 -2.23 5.31
N ILE A 57 -3.42 -2.87 4.26
CA ILE A 57 -3.92 -2.19 3.08
C ILE A 57 -5.36 -2.58 2.84
N GLN A 58 -6.08 -1.70 2.16
CA GLN A 58 -7.48 -1.91 1.82
C GLN A 58 -7.67 -1.66 0.34
N GLY A 59 -8.42 -2.54 -0.32
CA GLY A 59 -8.71 -2.44 -1.73
C GLY A 59 -9.80 -3.41 -2.12
N ASP A 60 -10.17 -3.41 -3.39
CA ASP A 60 -11.21 -4.30 -3.89
C ASP A 60 -10.60 -5.64 -4.27
N ASP A 61 -11.15 -6.72 -3.69
CA ASP A 61 -10.79 -8.09 -4.07
C ASP A 61 -9.30 -8.37 -4.11
N ILE A 62 -8.58 -7.99 -3.07
CA ILE A 62 -7.17 -8.32 -2.96
C ILE A 62 -7.06 -9.84 -2.76
N ASP A 63 -6.24 -10.49 -3.58
CA ASP A 63 -6.06 -11.93 -3.46
C ASP A 63 -5.15 -12.28 -2.29
N ILE A 64 -5.68 -13.04 -1.35
CA ILE A 64 -4.92 -13.61 -0.25
C ILE A 64 -5.10 -15.13 -0.31
N GLN A 65 -4.36 -15.85 0.54
CA GLN A 65 -4.45 -17.31 0.53
C GLN A 65 -5.87 -17.84 0.72
N LEU A 66 -6.70 -17.12 1.45
CA LEU A 66 -8.06 -17.53 1.76
C LEU A 66 -9.08 -17.08 0.71
N GLY A 67 -8.63 -16.42 -0.35
CA GLY A 67 -9.50 -15.92 -1.40
C GLY A 67 -9.50 -14.39 -1.45
N PRO A 68 -10.42 -13.79 -2.22
CA PRO A 68 -10.50 -12.33 -2.31
C PRO A 68 -10.82 -11.70 -0.97
N SER A 69 -10.17 -10.59 -0.66
CA SER A 69 -10.39 -9.90 0.59
C SER A 69 -10.26 -8.39 0.39
N PRO A 70 -11.05 -7.58 1.12
CA PRO A 70 -10.89 -6.13 1.07
C PRO A 70 -9.69 -5.62 1.85
N LYS A 71 -9.05 -6.47 2.64
CA LYS A 71 -7.90 -6.10 3.46
C LYS A 71 -6.80 -7.14 3.36
N ALA A 72 -5.56 -6.68 3.45
CA ALA A 72 -4.41 -7.56 3.45
C ALA A 72 -3.25 -6.85 4.15
N TYR A 73 -2.16 -7.57 4.36
CA TYR A 73 -0.92 -6.96 4.83
C TYR A 73 0.14 -7.10 3.72
N ILE A 74 1.04 -6.15 3.68
CA ILE A 74 2.08 -6.14 2.65
C ILE A 74 3.30 -5.38 3.13
N ALA A 75 4.46 -5.76 2.59
CA ALA A 75 5.71 -5.10 2.90
C ALA A 75 5.75 -3.69 2.27
N ASP A 76 6.32 -2.74 2.99
CA ASP A 76 6.42 -1.36 2.54
C ASP A 76 7.13 -1.22 1.19
N THR A 77 8.23 -1.95 1.00
CA THR A 77 8.98 -1.87 -0.25
C THR A 77 8.27 -2.52 -1.43
N TRP A 78 7.20 -3.25 -1.18
CA TRP A 78 6.37 -3.84 -2.22
C TRP A 78 5.26 -2.90 -2.69
N LEU A 79 5.22 -1.71 -2.12
CA LEU A 79 4.27 -0.67 -2.47
C LEU A 79 5.01 0.51 -3.08
N GLU A 80 4.35 1.18 -4.00
CA GLU A 80 4.82 2.44 -4.53
C GLU A 80 3.78 3.51 -4.23
N PRO A 81 4.09 4.48 -3.36
CA PRO A 81 3.12 5.51 -3.01
C PRO A 81 2.73 6.33 -4.22
N ILE A 82 1.44 6.56 -4.36
CA ILE A 82 0.91 7.44 -5.39
C ILE A 82 0.64 8.77 -4.71
N LYS A 83 1.11 9.84 -5.33
CA LYS A 83 0.93 11.17 -4.76
C LYS A 83 0.05 12.02 -5.66
N PRO A 84 -1.24 11.71 -5.72
CA PRO A 84 -2.15 12.44 -6.59
C PRO A 84 -2.20 13.93 -6.24
N GLU A 85 -1.97 14.25 -5.00
CA GLU A 85 -1.96 15.65 -4.56
C GLU A 85 -0.90 16.47 -5.27
N GLU A 86 0.27 15.88 -5.49
CA GLU A 86 1.33 16.58 -6.18
C GLU A 86 0.94 16.87 -7.62
N GLU A 87 0.32 15.92 -8.26
CA GLU A 87 -0.14 16.11 -9.62
C GLU A 87 -1.24 17.16 -9.69
N ASP A 88 -2.18 17.07 -8.80
CA ASP A 88 -3.27 18.04 -8.74
C ASP A 88 -2.75 19.44 -8.46
N ILE A 89 -1.82 19.55 -7.54
CA ILE A 89 -1.24 20.82 -7.20
C ILE A 89 -0.51 21.43 -8.39
N LYS A 90 0.23 20.61 -9.11
CA LYS A 90 0.90 21.07 -10.29
C LYS A 90 -0.05 21.64 -11.31
N GLU A 91 -1.07 20.89 -11.64
CA GLU A 91 -2.05 21.33 -12.62
C GLU A 91 -2.74 22.60 -12.19
N THR A 92 -3.16 22.63 -10.96
CA THR A 92 -3.86 23.78 -10.45
C THR A 92 -2.97 25.02 -10.41
N ALA A 93 -1.76 24.84 -9.94
CA ALA A 93 -0.84 25.96 -9.88
C ALA A 93 -0.53 26.51 -11.25
N GLU A 94 -0.34 25.65 -12.22
CA GLU A 94 -0.09 26.09 -13.57
C GLU A 94 -1.24 26.88 -14.13
N LYS A 95 -2.45 26.39 -13.93
CA LYS A 95 -3.63 27.07 -14.40
C LYS A 95 -3.81 28.41 -13.72
N GLU A 96 -3.60 28.45 -12.45
CA GLU A 96 -3.73 29.67 -11.69
C GLU A 96 -2.72 30.70 -12.11
N LEU A 97 -1.50 30.25 -12.28
CA LEU A 97 -0.46 31.14 -12.74
C LEU A 97 -0.82 31.72 -14.09
N ASP A 98 -1.36 30.93 -14.95
CA ASP A 98 -1.77 31.39 -16.25
C ASP A 98 -2.88 32.42 -16.15
N MET A 99 -3.76 32.23 -15.20
CA MET A 99 -4.91 33.10 -15.08
C MET A 99 -4.57 34.47 -14.55
N PHE A 100 -3.63 34.54 -13.67
CA PHE A 100 -3.34 35.81 -13.07
C PHE A 100 -1.99 36.36 -13.43
N LEU A 101 -1.42 35.76 -14.34
CA LEU A 101 -0.25 36.31 -14.97
C LEU A 101 -0.61 37.18 -16.14
#